data_043351ff0871495f7e046aa6c0d2ae44
#
_entry.id   043351ff0871495f7e046aa6c0d2ae44
#
_cell.length_a   1.000
_cell.length_b   1.000
_cell.length_c   1.000
_cell.angle_alpha   90.00
_cell.angle_beta   90.00
_cell.angle_gamma   90.00
#
_symmetry.space_group_name_H-M   'P 1'
#
loop_
_entity.id
_entity.type
_entity.pdbx_description
1 polymer ?
#
loop_
_entity_poly.entity_id
_entity_poly.type
_entity_poly.pdbx_seq_one_letter_code
_entity_poly.pdbx_strand_id
1 'polypeptide(L)'
;MDQLDEAGDAQLVTMIGRYHEGALAEVYRRHGGAVYGLARKILVNSAEADDVTQDVFLRLWNHPDRFDPSRGSLRSFLLNDSHGRAVDLIRSLNSRRAREEREAHRSPVGVYDLQHRVWDLAVAEEVQRALNSLPPEEREAIELAYFEGHSYVKVAEILGQPEGTIKSRIRNGMRRMRSTLVAVGVQGAE
;
A
#
# COMPACT_ATOMS: atom_id res chain seq x y z
N MET A 1 -2.68 32.95 -0.30
CA MET A 1 -2.76 31.61 -0.95
C MET A 1 -1.36 31.09 -0.97
N ASP A 2 -1.13 30.00 -0.28
CA ASP A 2 0.25 29.50 -0.03
C ASP A 2 0.81 28.89 -1.33
N GLN A 3 2.04 29.27 -1.69
CA GLN A 3 2.76 28.70 -2.86
C GLN A 3 2.84 27.15 -2.80
N LEU A 4 2.58 26.56 -1.66
CA LEU A 4 2.59 25.11 -1.43
C LEU A 4 1.35 24.41 -2.00
N ASP A 5 0.19 25.09 -2.01
CA ASP A 5 -1.05 24.52 -2.56
C ASP A 5 -0.98 24.28 -4.08
N GLU A 6 -0.21 25.12 -4.80
CA GLU A 6 -0.02 25.03 -6.26
C GLU A 6 1.18 24.15 -6.64
N ALA A 7 2.07 23.84 -5.68
CA ALA A 7 3.27 23.03 -5.95
C ALA A 7 2.90 21.58 -6.26
N GLY A 8 3.51 21.03 -7.31
CA GLY A 8 3.39 19.61 -7.63
C GLY A 8 4.08 18.70 -6.60
N ASP A 9 3.65 17.46 -6.48
CA ASP A 9 4.20 16.49 -5.51
C ASP A 9 5.73 16.33 -5.58
N ALA A 10 6.30 16.32 -6.79
CA ALA A 10 7.75 16.22 -6.96
C ALA A 10 8.50 17.48 -6.43
N GLN A 11 7.88 18.65 -6.56
CA GLN A 11 8.42 19.89 -6.01
C GLN A 11 8.35 19.88 -4.48
N LEU A 12 7.22 19.44 -3.91
CA LEU A 12 7.05 19.30 -2.47
C LEU A 12 8.10 18.33 -1.89
N VAL A 13 8.35 17.19 -2.52
CA VAL A 13 9.40 16.26 -2.07
C VAL A 13 10.80 16.88 -2.16
N THR A 14 11.07 17.68 -3.19
CA THR A 14 12.34 18.45 -3.28
C THR A 14 12.49 19.44 -2.13
N MET A 15 11.39 20.10 -1.73
CA MET A 15 11.37 21.01 -0.58
C MET A 15 11.53 20.27 0.75
N ILE A 16 10.93 19.07 0.89
CA ILE A 16 11.14 18.18 2.04
C ILE A 16 12.63 17.84 2.18
N GLY A 17 13.32 17.53 1.08
CA GLY A 17 14.77 17.30 1.07
C GLY A 17 15.62 18.50 1.51
N ARG A 18 15.00 19.69 1.60
CA ARG A 18 15.60 20.91 2.16
C ARG A 18 15.04 21.24 3.56
N TYR A 19 14.43 20.27 4.22
CA TYR A 19 13.84 20.39 5.56
C TYR A 19 12.68 21.42 5.65
N HIS A 20 11.90 21.58 4.59
CA HIS A 20 10.73 22.47 4.60
C HIS A 20 9.52 21.76 5.20
N GLU A 21 9.24 22.04 6.50
CA GLU A 21 8.14 21.38 7.23
C GLU A 21 6.77 21.60 6.60
N GLY A 22 6.49 22.80 6.08
CA GLY A 22 5.23 23.11 5.39
C GLY A 22 5.00 22.25 4.15
N ALA A 23 6.05 21.83 3.44
CA ALA A 23 5.92 20.92 2.31
C ALA A 23 5.51 19.51 2.77
N LEU A 24 6.04 19.03 3.90
CA LEU A 24 5.59 17.76 4.48
C LEU A 24 4.15 17.83 4.95
N ALA A 25 3.75 18.94 5.60
CA ALA A 25 2.37 19.15 6.04
C ALA A 25 1.39 19.14 4.84
N GLU A 26 1.78 19.76 3.72
CA GLU A 26 0.97 19.77 2.49
C GLU A 26 0.87 18.36 1.86
N VAL A 27 1.98 17.61 1.79
CA VAL A 27 1.95 16.21 1.33
C VAL A 27 1.06 15.35 2.25
N TYR A 28 1.13 15.56 3.56
CA TYR A 28 0.26 14.88 4.52
C TYR A 28 -1.22 15.23 4.29
N ARG A 29 -1.53 16.52 4.08
CA ARG A 29 -2.89 16.97 3.79
C ARG A 29 -3.48 16.30 2.53
N ARG A 30 -2.67 16.16 1.48
CA ARG A 30 -3.10 15.54 0.20
C ARG A 30 -3.25 14.03 0.28
N HIS A 31 -2.34 13.36 0.94
CA HIS A 31 -2.20 11.90 0.85
C HIS A 31 -2.46 11.15 2.15
N GLY A 32 -2.48 11.83 3.31
CA GLY A 32 -2.62 11.20 4.63
C GLY A 32 -3.87 10.35 4.77
N GLY A 33 -5.01 10.85 4.28
CA GLY A 33 -6.26 10.09 4.32
C GLY A 33 -6.21 8.79 3.52
N ALA A 34 -5.55 8.79 2.35
CA ALA A 34 -5.41 7.59 1.53
C ALA A 34 -4.45 6.57 2.15
N VAL A 35 -3.34 7.05 2.73
CA VAL A 35 -2.35 6.21 3.43
C VAL A 35 -2.98 5.56 4.66
N TYR A 36 -3.66 6.34 5.50
CA TYR A 36 -4.38 5.85 6.66
C TYR A 36 -5.49 4.87 6.27
N GLY A 37 -6.30 5.21 5.25
CA GLY A 37 -7.38 4.34 4.77
C GLY A 37 -6.87 2.97 4.32
N LEU A 38 -5.71 2.91 3.65
CA LEU A 38 -5.08 1.64 3.28
C LEU A 38 -4.57 0.89 4.51
N ALA A 39 -3.88 1.57 5.43
CA ALA A 39 -3.41 0.96 6.67
C ALA A 39 -4.59 0.38 7.48
N ARG A 40 -5.70 1.11 7.59
CA ARG A 40 -6.94 0.65 8.25
C ARG A 40 -7.62 -0.55 7.57
N LYS A 41 -7.50 -0.68 6.26
CA LYS A 41 -8.00 -1.86 5.53
C LYS A 41 -7.18 -3.12 5.84
N ILE A 42 -5.91 -2.96 6.14
CA ILE A 42 -4.98 -4.08 6.42
C ILE A 42 -4.93 -4.38 7.93
N LEU A 43 -4.96 -3.33 8.76
CA LEU A 43 -4.85 -3.42 10.22
C LEU A 43 -6.21 -3.22 10.87
N VAL A 44 -6.58 -4.14 11.77
CA VAL A 44 -7.85 -4.06 12.52
C VAL A 44 -7.81 -2.92 13.55
N ASN A 45 -6.64 -2.68 14.14
CA ASN A 45 -6.45 -1.68 15.19
C ASN A 45 -6.16 -0.29 14.58
N SER A 46 -6.95 0.71 14.99
CA SER A 46 -6.78 2.10 14.51
C SER A 46 -5.47 2.72 14.96
N ALA A 47 -5.01 2.45 16.19
CA ALA A 47 -3.74 2.98 16.69
C ALA A 47 -2.56 2.43 15.88
N GLU A 48 -2.59 1.14 15.50
CA GLU A 48 -1.57 0.56 14.62
C GLU A 48 -1.58 1.19 13.22
N ALA A 49 -2.77 1.54 12.71
CA ALA A 49 -2.89 2.22 11.42
C ALA A 49 -2.38 3.68 11.48
N ASP A 50 -2.62 4.37 12.60
CA ASP A 50 -2.05 5.70 12.85
C ASP A 50 -0.52 5.64 12.91
N ASP A 51 0.05 4.66 13.64
CA ASP A 51 1.49 4.45 13.75
C ASP A 51 2.12 4.18 12.37
N VAL A 52 1.52 3.30 11.57
CA VAL A 52 1.97 3.02 10.20
C VAL A 52 1.91 4.28 9.34
N THR A 53 0.85 5.06 9.47
CA THR A 53 0.70 6.32 8.72
C THR A 53 1.80 7.30 9.09
N GLN A 54 2.03 7.56 10.37
CA GLN A 54 3.11 8.42 10.84
C GLN A 54 4.47 7.96 10.35
N ASP A 55 4.75 6.67 10.44
CA ASP A 55 6.00 6.07 9.98
C ASP A 55 6.26 6.31 8.49
N VAL A 56 5.23 6.20 7.63
CA VAL A 56 5.35 6.47 6.18
C VAL A 56 5.81 7.90 5.93
N PHE A 57 5.20 8.90 6.59
CA PHE A 57 5.56 10.30 6.40
C PHE A 57 6.89 10.67 7.06
N LEU A 58 7.23 10.08 8.20
CA LEU A 58 8.56 10.23 8.81
C LEU A 58 9.67 9.66 7.92
N ARG A 59 9.39 8.56 7.22
CA ARG A 59 10.37 8.01 6.25
C ARG A 59 10.53 8.89 5.03
N LEU A 60 9.44 9.46 4.51
CA LEU A 60 9.53 10.44 3.44
C LEU A 60 10.36 11.65 3.87
N TRP A 61 10.19 12.13 5.11
CA TRP A 61 10.98 13.21 5.69
C TRP A 61 12.47 12.87 5.78
N ASN A 62 12.78 11.69 6.29
CA ASN A 62 14.16 11.27 6.51
C ASN A 62 14.88 10.83 5.24
N HIS A 63 14.14 10.34 4.24
CA HIS A 63 14.67 9.76 3.01
C HIS A 63 13.87 10.18 1.77
N PRO A 64 13.74 11.49 1.48
CA PRO A 64 13.00 11.99 0.33
C PRO A 64 13.59 11.57 -1.01
N ASP A 65 14.89 11.26 -1.04
CA ASP A 65 15.65 10.74 -2.18
C ASP A 65 15.16 9.36 -2.67
N ARG A 66 14.41 8.64 -1.87
CA ARG A 66 13.81 7.34 -2.27
C ARG A 66 12.64 7.48 -3.23
N PHE A 67 12.02 8.65 -3.28
CA PHE A 67 10.99 8.92 -4.26
C PHE A 67 11.61 9.34 -5.60
N ASP A 68 11.27 8.59 -6.64
CA ASP A 68 11.68 8.87 -8.02
C ASP A 68 10.41 9.15 -8.86
N PRO A 69 10.16 10.40 -9.25
CA PRO A 69 8.96 10.78 -10.01
C PRO A 69 8.89 10.11 -11.40
N SER A 70 10.00 9.65 -11.96
CA SER A 70 10.00 8.90 -13.21
C SER A 70 9.40 7.50 -13.09
N ARG A 71 9.30 6.96 -11.85
CA ARG A 71 8.80 5.61 -11.55
C ARG A 71 7.33 5.58 -11.16
N GLY A 72 6.72 6.72 -10.93
CA GLY A 72 5.30 6.82 -10.60
C GLY A 72 4.95 8.02 -9.72
N SER A 73 3.68 8.16 -9.35
CA SER A 73 3.20 9.24 -8.50
C SER A 73 3.65 9.07 -7.04
N LEU A 74 3.76 10.20 -6.32
CA LEU A 74 4.04 10.21 -4.89
C LEU A 74 2.97 9.42 -4.11
N ARG A 75 1.71 9.55 -4.49
CA ARG A 75 0.61 8.77 -3.91
C ARG A 75 0.88 7.26 -3.97
N SER A 76 1.25 6.75 -5.15
CA SER A 76 1.57 5.32 -5.32
C SER A 76 2.78 4.90 -4.49
N PHE A 77 3.79 5.75 -4.38
CA PHE A 77 4.97 5.51 -3.55
C PHE A 77 4.59 5.38 -2.06
N LEU A 78 3.80 6.33 -1.54
CA LEU A 78 3.36 6.33 -0.13
C LEU A 78 2.43 5.14 0.17
N LEU A 79 1.51 4.81 -0.73
CA LEU A 79 0.63 3.64 -0.55
C LEU A 79 1.40 2.32 -0.56
N ASN A 80 2.42 2.17 -1.40
CA ASN A 80 3.27 0.99 -1.38
C ASN A 80 4.08 0.87 -0.08
N ASP A 81 4.59 1.98 0.45
CA ASP A 81 5.31 1.96 1.75
C ASP A 81 4.34 1.62 2.89
N SER A 82 3.13 2.19 2.89
CA SER A 82 2.06 1.88 3.86
C SER A 82 1.68 0.41 3.84
N HIS A 83 1.43 -0.15 2.65
CA HIS A 83 1.11 -1.57 2.49
C HIS A 83 2.22 -2.46 3.07
N GLY A 84 3.47 -2.22 2.67
CA GLY A 84 4.61 -3.00 3.14
C GLY A 84 4.72 -3.01 4.66
N ARG A 85 4.56 -1.82 5.29
CA ARG A 85 4.63 -1.68 6.75
C ARG A 85 3.49 -2.34 7.49
N ALA A 86 2.26 -2.20 7.00
CA ALA A 86 1.10 -2.84 7.59
C ALA A 86 1.24 -4.37 7.54
N VAL A 87 1.70 -4.91 6.43
CA VAL A 87 1.97 -6.35 6.28
C VAL A 87 3.10 -6.82 7.20
N ASP A 88 4.20 -6.05 7.32
CA ASP A 88 5.32 -6.41 8.22
C ASP A 88 4.88 -6.37 9.69
N LEU A 89 4.01 -5.43 10.06
CA LEU A 89 3.43 -5.37 11.40
C LEU A 89 2.57 -6.61 11.71
N ILE A 90 1.67 -7.00 10.80
CA ILE A 90 0.87 -8.24 10.95
C ILE A 90 1.78 -9.46 11.13
N ARG A 91 2.85 -9.57 10.34
CA ARG A 91 3.80 -10.68 10.49
C ARG A 91 4.50 -10.68 11.84
N SER A 92 4.90 -9.51 12.32
CA SER A 92 5.51 -9.35 13.64
C SER A 92 4.55 -9.79 14.74
N LEU A 93 3.28 -9.34 14.66
CA LEU A 93 2.23 -9.71 15.62
C LEU A 93 1.93 -11.21 15.58
N ASN A 94 1.80 -11.80 14.38
CA ASN A 94 1.57 -13.24 14.23
C ASN A 94 2.76 -14.06 14.73
N SER A 95 3.99 -13.59 14.50
CA SER A 95 5.20 -14.27 15.01
C SER A 95 5.31 -14.19 16.53
N ARG A 96 4.85 -13.09 17.15
CA ARG A 96 4.76 -12.98 18.62
C ARG A 96 3.68 -13.90 19.16
N ARG A 97 2.46 -13.87 18.58
CA ARG A 97 1.36 -14.78 18.96
C ARG A 97 1.75 -16.25 18.81
N ALA A 98 2.39 -16.63 17.71
CA ALA A 98 2.86 -18.01 17.51
C ALA A 98 3.95 -18.45 18.51
N ARG A 99 4.70 -17.52 19.11
CA ARG A 99 5.61 -17.81 20.24
C ARG A 99 4.83 -17.92 21.55
N GLU A 100 3.85 -17.04 21.78
CA GLU A 100 2.99 -17.04 22.95
C GLU A 100 1.99 -18.22 22.90
N GLU A 101 1.48 -18.58 21.71
CA GLU A 101 0.58 -19.73 21.51
C GLU A 101 1.26 -21.09 21.58
N ARG A 102 2.57 -21.16 21.51
CA ARG A 102 3.32 -22.37 21.95
C ARG A 102 3.21 -22.58 23.46
N GLU A 103 2.79 -21.56 24.21
CA GLU A 103 2.48 -21.63 25.63
C GLU A 103 0.96 -21.62 25.92
N ALA A 104 0.07 -21.19 24.99
CA ALA A 104 -1.39 -21.21 25.18
C ALA A 104 -2.17 -21.21 23.85
N HIS A 105 -3.12 -22.13 23.71
CA HIS A 105 -3.97 -22.33 22.54
C HIS A 105 -5.02 -21.23 22.27
N ARG A 106 -5.24 -20.92 20.96
CA ARG A 106 -6.40 -20.22 20.32
C ARG A 106 -6.38 -18.68 20.32
N SER A 107 -6.70 -18.00 19.25
CA SER A 107 -7.57 -17.92 18.07
C SER A 107 -7.70 -16.46 17.59
N PRO A 108 -8.60 -16.01 16.75
CA PRO A 108 -8.70 -16.03 15.32
C PRO A 108 -8.60 -14.64 14.64
N VAL A 109 -8.56 -14.67 13.29
CA VAL A 109 -8.57 -13.54 12.35
C VAL A 109 -9.81 -12.65 12.52
N GLY A 110 -9.59 -11.34 12.56
CA GLY A 110 -10.65 -10.34 12.71
C GLY A 110 -11.36 -9.98 11.40
N VAL A 111 -12.65 -9.76 11.51
CA VAL A 111 -13.66 -9.51 10.47
C VAL A 111 -13.66 -8.03 10.08
N TYR A 112 -13.83 -7.75 8.78
CA TYR A 112 -13.92 -6.41 8.18
C TYR A 112 -15.21 -5.67 8.54
N ASP A 113 -15.12 -4.35 8.80
CA ASP A 113 -16.26 -3.46 9.04
C ASP A 113 -16.75 -2.79 7.73
N LEU A 114 -18.09 -2.66 7.64
CA LEU A 114 -18.89 -2.56 6.42
C LEU A 114 -19.42 -1.15 6.05
N GLN A 115 -18.96 -0.06 6.63
CA GLN A 115 -19.64 1.24 6.53
C GLN A 115 -19.12 2.27 5.52
N HIS A 116 -18.09 1.98 4.69
CA HIS A 116 -17.66 2.88 3.58
C HIS A 116 -18.12 2.38 2.19
N ARG A 117 -19.30 1.81 2.07
CA ARG A 117 -19.69 0.76 1.13
C ARG A 117 -20.25 1.17 -0.23
N VAL A 118 -20.55 2.38 -0.56
CA VAL A 118 -21.26 2.65 -1.83
C VAL A 118 -20.33 3.12 -2.95
N TRP A 119 -19.32 3.92 -2.64
CA TRP A 119 -18.29 4.30 -3.62
C TRP A 119 -17.22 3.20 -3.79
N ASP A 120 -16.92 2.49 -2.71
CA ASP A 120 -15.96 1.39 -2.70
C ASP A 120 -16.45 0.15 -3.49
N LEU A 121 -17.76 -0.08 -3.62
CA LEU A 121 -18.28 -1.28 -4.32
C LEU A 121 -18.05 -1.23 -5.83
N ALA A 122 -18.36 -0.12 -6.48
CA ALA A 122 -18.15 0.01 -7.92
C ALA A 122 -16.65 -0.04 -8.28
N VAL A 123 -15.80 0.63 -7.49
CA VAL A 123 -14.35 0.58 -7.65
C VAL A 123 -13.82 -0.82 -7.31
N ALA A 124 -14.36 -1.48 -6.29
CA ALA A 124 -13.96 -2.84 -5.93
C ALA A 124 -14.31 -3.86 -7.01
N GLU A 125 -15.48 -3.72 -7.66
CA GLU A 125 -15.88 -4.57 -8.79
C GLU A 125 -14.96 -4.37 -10.01
N GLU A 126 -14.59 -3.13 -10.32
CA GLU A 126 -13.63 -2.84 -11.41
C GLU A 126 -12.24 -3.38 -11.11
N VAL A 127 -11.77 -3.21 -9.88
CA VAL A 127 -10.49 -3.80 -9.42
C VAL A 127 -10.54 -5.32 -9.52
N GLN A 128 -11.64 -5.96 -9.09
CA GLN A 128 -11.80 -7.41 -9.18
C GLN A 128 -11.86 -7.88 -10.65
N ARG A 129 -12.55 -7.14 -11.52
CA ARG A 129 -12.57 -7.42 -12.98
C ARG A 129 -11.18 -7.30 -13.59
N ALA A 130 -10.45 -6.23 -13.25
CA ALA A 130 -9.09 -6.02 -13.72
C ALA A 130 -8.15 -7.13 -13.22
N LEU A 131 -8.27 -7.55 -11.95
CA LEU A 131 -7.52 -8.66 -11.39
C LEU A 131 -7.82 -9.99 -12.11
N ASN A 132 -9.10 -10.27 -12.35
CA ASN A 132 -9.55 -11.49 -13.05
C ASN A 132 -9.13 -11.55 -14.53
N SER A 133 -8.84 -10.40 -15.14
CA SER A 133 -8.34 -10.31 -16.52
C SER A 133 -6.84 -10.58 -16.66
N LEU A 134 -6.12 -10.67 -15.55
CA LEU A 134 -4.67 -10.93 -15.57
C LEU A 134 -4.36 -12.39 -15.96
N PRO A 135 -3.17 -12.65 -16.54
CA PRO A 135 -2.61 -13.99 -16.62
C PRO A 135 -2.60 -14.66 -15.23
N PRO A 136 -2.90 -15.98 -15.15
CA PRO A 136 -3.03 -16.68 -13.86
C PRO A 136 -1.83 -16.47 -12.92
N GLU A 137 -0.60 -16.51 -13.46
CA GLU A 137 0.61 -16.38 -12.66
C GLU A 137 0.83 -14.97 -12.11
N GLU A 138 0.36 -13.93 -12.82
CA GLU A 138 0.42 -12.54 -12.35
C GLU A 138 -0.65 -12.31 -11.28
N ARG A 139 -1.87 -12.84 -11.51
CA ARG A 139 -2.98 -12.76 -10.56
C ARG A 139 -2.64 -13.44 -9.24
N GLU A 140 -2.22 -14.69 -9.28
CA GLU A 140 -1.88 -15.49 -8.10
C GLU A 140 -0.76 -14.83 -7.26
N ALA A 141 0.28 -14.30 -7.92
CA ALA A 141 1.34 -13.57 -7.22
C ALA A 141 0.83 -12.30 -6.53
N ILE A 142 -0.13 -11.59 -7.15
CA ILE A 142 -0.75 -10.39 -6.56
C ILE A 142 -1.68 -10.79 -5.41
N GLU A 143 -2.50 -11.82 -5.57
CA GLU A 143 -3.41 -12.31 -4.53
C GLU A 143 -2.64 -12.69 -3.25
N LEU A 144 -1.62 -13.50 -3.38
CA LEU A 144 -0.76 -13.89 -2.25
C LEU A 144 -0.07 -12.70 -1.59
N ALA A 145 0.45 -11.75 -2.38
CA ALA A 145 1.20 -10.63 -1.83
C ALA A 145 0.31 -9.56 -1.19
N TYR A 146 -0.80 -9.19 -1.84
CA TYR A 146 -1.61 -8.03 -1.46
C TYR A 146 -2.88 -8.37 -0.69
N PHE A 147 -3.51 -9.52 -0.95
CA PHE A 147 -4.74 -9.91 -0.27
C PHE A 147 -4.46 -10.88 0.90
N GLU A 148 -3.47 -11.76 0.78
CA GLU A 148 -3.09 -12.67 1.86
C GLU A 148 -1.91 -12.14 2.71
N GLY A 149 -1.29 -11.04 2.29
CA GLY A 149 -0.26 -10.36 3.07
C GLY A 149 1.09 -11.08 3.12
N HIS A 150 1.40 -11.97 2.15
CA HIS A 150 2.68 -12.65 2.10
C HIS A 150 3.81 -11.75 1.59
N SER A 151 5.05 -11.94 2.10
CA SER A 151 6.24 -11.32 1.52
C SER A 151 6.55 -11.89 0.14
N TYR A 152 7.24 -11.13 -0.70
CA TYR A 152 7.68 -11.65 -1.99
C TYR A 152 8.56 -12.91 -1.86
N VAL A 153 9.37 -12.99 -0.80
CA VAL A 153 10.12 -14.21 -0.46
C VAL A 153 9.15 -15.35 -0.16
N LYS A 154 8.11 -15.12 0.65
CA LYS A 154 7.13 -16.16 0.98
C LYS A 154 6.29 -16.58 -0.22
N VAL A 155 5.88 -15.62 -1.06
CA VAL A 155 5.22 -15.92 -2.35
C VAL A 155 6.13 -16.76 -3.24
N ALA A 156 7.43 -16.46 -3.28
CA ALA A 156 8.42 -17.23 -4.03
C ALA A 156 8.51 -18.69 -3.53
N GLU A 157 8.49 -18.89 -2.22
CA GLU A 157 8.45 -20.22 -1.60
C GLU A 157 7.14 -20.97 -1.94
N ILE A 158 5.98 -20.31 -1.79
CA ILE A 158 4.66 -20.91 -2.05
C ILE A 158 4.54 -21.34 -3.51
N LEU A 159 4.95 -20.48 -4.45
CA LEU A 159 4.83 -20.71 -5.88
C LEU A 159 6.01 -21.49 -6.47
N GLY A 160 7.02 -21.83 -5.68
CA GLY A 160 8.23 -22.53 -6.15
C GLY A 160 8.98 -21.76 -7.24
N GLN A 161 9.00 -20.42 -7.17
CA GLN A 161 9.58 -19.55 -8.18
C GLN A 161 10.65 -18.64 -7.56
N PRO A 162 11.67 -18.20 -8.33
CA PRO A 162 12.64 -17.21 -7.85
C PRO A 162 11.95 -15.88 -7.45
N GLU A 163 12.45 -15.24 -6.38
CA GLU A 163 11.91 -13.95 -5.91
C GLU A 163 11.89 -12.86 -7.00
N GLY A 164 12.92 -12.85 -7.87
CA GLY A 164 12.98 -11.94 -9.01
C GLY A 164 11.82 -12.15 -10.01
N THR A 165 11.41 -13.41 -10.21
CA THR A 165 10.25 -13.76 -11.03
C THR A 165 8.96 -13.25 -10.40
N ILE A 166 8.78 -13.43 -9.09
CA ILE A 166 7.62 -12.93 -8.35
C ILE A 166 7.53 -11.39 -8.46
N LYS A 167 8.65 -10.70 -8.22
CA LYS A 167 8.70 -9.23 -8.37
C LYS A 167 8.32 -8.76 -9.77
N SER A 168 8.74 -9.48 -10.81
CA SER A 168 8.41 -9.13 -12.19
C SER A 168 6.94 -9.42 -12.51
N ARG A 169 6.38 -10.55 -12.06
CA ARG A 169 4.96 -10.91 -12.23
C ARG A 169 4.07 -9.87 -11.57
N ILE A 170 4.32 -9.53 -10.31
CA ILE A 170 3.57 -8.50 -9.57
C ILE A 170 3.65 -7.15 -10.30
N ARG A 171 4.86 -6.71 -10.71
CA ARG A 171 5.03 -5.45 -11.44
C ARG A 171 4.25 -5.42 -12.75
N ASN A 172 4.30 -6.49 -13.52
CA ASN A 172 3.60 -6.58 -14.80
C ASN A 172 2.09 -6.62 -14.60
N GLY A 173 1.59 -7.42 -13.66
CA GLY A 173 0.17 -7.49 -13.33
C GLY A 173 -0.37 -6.15 -12.84
N MET A 174 0.31 -5.46 -11.93
CA MET A 174 -0.07 -4.13 -11.46
C MET A 174 -0.10 -3.09 -12.59
N ARG A 175 0.84 -3.15 -13.54
CA ARG A 175 0.84 -2.28 -14.71
C ARG A 175 -0.36 -2.56 -15.62
N ARG A 176 -0.71 -3.82 -15.87
CA ARG A 176 -1.89 -4.22 -16.66
C ARG A 176 -3.18 -3.76 -15.98
N MET A 177 -3.33 -4.02 -14.68
CA MET A 177 -4.47 -3.55 -13.89
C MET A 177 -4.64 -2.03 -14.00
N ARG A 178 -3.55 -1.28 -13.83
CA ARG A 178 -3.60 0.19 -13.98
C ARG A 178 -4.12 0.59 -15.37
N SER A 179 -3.62 -0.01 -16.44
CA SER A 179 -4.07 0.29 -17.80
C SER A 179 -5.56 -0.01 -17.99
N THR A 180 -6.06 -1.14 -17.45
CA THR A 180 -7.46 -1.51 -17.50
C THR A 180 -8.33 -0.54 -16.71
N LEU A 181 -7.93 -0.18 -15.48
CA LEU A 181 -8.68 0.72 -14.61
C LEU A 181 -8.77 2.14 -15.18
N VAL A 182 -7.69 2.64 -15.77
CA VAL A 182 -7.69 3.94 -16.46
C VAL A 182 -8.63 3.92 -17.66
N ALA A 183 -8.67 2.83 -18.43
CA ALA A 183 -9.53 2.70 -19.60
C ALA A 183 -11.05 2.70 -19.25
N VAL A 184 -11.42 2.26 -18.05
CA VAL A 184 -12.81 2.27 -17.54
C VAL A 184 -13.12 3.49 -16.65
N GLY A 185 -12.25 4.51 -16.67
CA GLY A 185 -12.49 5.79 -15.97
C GLY A 185 -12.27 5.75 -14.47
N VAL A 186 -11.73 4.67 -13.92
CA VAL A 186 -11.24 4.64 -12.54
C VAL A 186 -9.90 5.36 -12.50
N GLN A 187 -9.95 6.69 -12.60
CA GLN A 187 -8.77 7.51 -12.38
C GLN A 187 -8.47 7.49 -10.89
N GLY A 188 -7.31 6.99 -10.50
CA GLY A 188 -6.74 7.36 -9.22
C GLY A 188 -6.61 8.89 -9.24
N ALA A 189 -7.28 9.59 -8.31
CA ALA A 189 -7.19 11.03 -8.20
C ALA A 189 -5.72 11.45 -8.31
N GLU A 190 -5.46 12.34 -9.29
CA GLU A 190 -4.16 13.00 -9.45
C GLU A 190 -3.75 13.70 -8.17
#